data_43c3c2c41eae32ba0e21ea835df501d4
#
_entry.id   43c3c2c41eae32ba0e21ea835df501d4
#
_cell.length_a   1.000
_cell.length_b   1.000
_cell.length_c   1.000
_cell.angle_alpha   90.00
_cell.angle_beta   90.00
_cell.angle_gamma   90.00
#
_symmetry.space_group_name_H-M   'P 1'
#
loop_
_entity.id
_entity.type
_entity.pdbx_description
1 polymer ?
#
loop_
_entity_poly.entity_id
_entity_poly.type
_entity_poly.pdbx_seq_one_letter_code
_entity_poly.pdbx_strand_id
1 'polypeptide(L)'
;MMTTSQAASKLNISVRRVQELIKNGALKARKMSGVWLIDEASVNDRLANSNKRGGRPPIGSGKNETLFTLMNRAHEVTELVYNSKRHEFAKIGIDVDADHAPIGLVHDGVIPLSEFNVWWRGRGIPGTRGGLSSLLSESGVSLPEELLQRNLGLSLSDQYWIKPTHSSLTWENINFFDNDFDHVSLVTAEFAVEGRQAKAKPDNTSDGNLEKR
;
A
#
# COMPACT_ATOMS: atom_id res chain seq x y z
N MET A 1 -32.68 20.16 -18.09
CA MET A 1 -32.27 21.22 -17.15
C MET A 1 -32.51 20.75 -15.72
N MET A 2 -31.61 21.05 -14.80
CA MET A 2 -31.68 20.61 -13.40
C MET A 2 -31.43 21.77 -12.43
N THR A 3 -31.89 21.62 -11.19
CA THR A 3 -31.63 22.60 -10.11
C THR A 3 -30.18 22.48 -9.56
N THR A 4 -29.76 23.50 -8.81
CA THR A 4 -28.43 23.47 -8.13
C THR A 4 -28.27 22.28 -7.19
N SER A 5 -29.34 21.87 -6.49
CA SER A 5 -29.31 20.71 -5.60
C SER A 5 -29.16 19.38 -6.36
N GLN A 6 -29.87 19.24 -7.49
CA GLN A 6 -29.76 18.06 -8.36
C GLN A 6 -28.39 17.95 -8.98
N ALA A 7 -27.81 19.10 -9.45
CA ALA A 7 -26.46 19.11 -9.99
C ALA A 7 -25.41 18.81 -8.91
N ALA A 8 -25.60 19.29 -7.69
CA ALA A 8 -24.73 18.99 -6.55
C ALA A 8 -24.69 17.49 -6.23
N SER A 9 -25.87 16.85 -6.16
CA SER A 9 -25.97 15.39 -5.96
C SER A 9 -25.33 14.62 -7.11
N LYS A 10 -25.59 15.02 -8.36
CA LYS A 10 -25.08 14.32 -9.55
C LYS A 10 -23.54 14.45 -9.69
N LEU A 11 -22.97 15.60 -9.28
CA LEU A 11 -21.52 15.85 -9.30
C LEU A 11 -20.80 15.42 -8.03
N ASN A 12 -21.51 14.98 -7.02
CA ASN A 12 -21.01 14.64 -5.68
C ASN A 12 -20.21 15.80 -5.04
N ILE A 13 -20.75 17.02 -5.11
CA ILE A 13 -20.15 18.25 -4.55
C ILE A 13 -21.21 19.08 -3.81
N SER A 14 -20.76 20.03 -2.99
CA SER A 14 -21.70 20.94 -2.29
C SER A 14 -22.42 21.90 -3.24
N VAL A 15 -23.63 22.32 -2.87
CA VAL A 15 -24.41 23.35 -3.61
C VAL A 15 -23.60 24.65 -3.77
N ARG A 16 -22.84 25.04 -2.74
CA ARG A 16 -21.93 26.20 -2.80
C ARG A 16 -20.91 26.04 -3.92
N ARG A 17 -20.33 24.86 -4.09
CA ARG A 17 -19.38 24.57 -5.15
C ARG A 17 -20.02 24.64 -6.54
N VAL A 18 -21.27 24.18 -6.67
CA VAL A 18 -22.04 24.31 -7.92
C VAL A 18 -22.22 25.79 -8.28
N GLN A 19 -22.56 26.64 -7.31
CA GLN A 19 -22.73 28.09 -7.53
C GLN A 19 -21.42 28.77 -7.96
N GLU A 20 -20.28 28.38 -7.38
CA GLU A 20 -18.96 28.85 -7.81
C GLU A 20 -18.67 28.44 -9.26
N LEU A 21 -19.01 27.20 -9.64
CA LEU A 21 -18.82 26.70 -11.00
C LEU A 21 -19.69 27.45 -12.03
N ILE A 22 -20.89 27.86 -11.64
CA ILE A 22 -21.75 28.73 -12.47
C ILE A 22 -21.12 30.10 -12.61
N LYS A 23 -20.66 30.73 -11.51
CA LYS A 23 -19.99 32.03 -11.53
C LYS A 23 -18.75 32.06 -12.42
N ASN A 24 -17.99 31.00 -12.41
CA ASN A 24 -16.75 30.85 -13.19
C ASN A 24 -16.98 30.36 -14.62
N GLY A 25 -18.24 30.26 -15.07
CA GLY A 25 -18.61 29.82 -16.43
C GLY A 25 -18.32 28.34 -16.71
N ALA A 26 -17.95 27.56 -15.69
CA ALA A 26 -17.62 26.13 -15.83
C ALA A 26 -18.86 25.22 -15.92
N LEU A 27 -20.03 25.74 -15.55
CA LEU A 27 -21.34 25.14 -15.78
C LEU A 27 -22.25 26.15 -16.46
N LYS A 28 -22.90 25.77 -17.55
CA LYS A 28 -23.90 26.60 -18.24
C LYS A 28 -25.20 26.59 -17.44
N ALA A 29 -25.65 27.75 -17.03
CA ALA A 29 -26.88 27.89 -16.25
C ALA A 29 -27.62 29.17 -16.63
N ARG A 30 -28.96 29.16 -16.48
CA ARG A 30 -29.83 30.31 -16.63
C ARG A 30 -30.56 30.57 -15.32
N LYS A 31 -30.75 31.85 -14.98
CA LYS A 31 -31.52 32.24 -13.81
C LYS A 31 -32.97 32.50 -14.25
N MET A 32 -33.91 31.73 -13.72
CA MET A 32 -35.34 31.91 -13.95
C MET A 32 -36.06 32.00 -12.60
N SER A 33 -36.88 33.04 -12.42
CA SER A 33 -37.66 33.28 -11.20
C SER A 33 -36.83 33.13 -9.90
N GLY A 34 -35.59 33.61 -9.91
CA GLY A 34 -34.69 33.52 -8.72
C GLY A 34 -33.93 32.21 -8.57
N VAL A 35 -34.23 31.18 -9.34
CA VAL A 35 -33.62 29.86 -9.26
C VAL A 35 -32.64 29.63 -10.43
N TRP A 36 -31.48 29.05 -10.15
CA TRP A 36 -30.56 28.63 -11.18
C TRP A 36 -30.98 27.32 -11.81
N LEU A 37 -31.20 27.31 -13.12
CA LEU A 37 -31.42 26.13 -13.94
C LEU A 37 -30.14 25.82 -14.73
N ILE A 38 -29.57 24.69 -14.48
CA ILE A 38 -28.29 24.23 -15.02
C ILE A 38 -28.52 23.31 -16.21
N ASP A 39 -27.77 23.50 -17.27
CA ASP A 39 -27.81 22.65 -18.44
C ASP A 39 -27.23 21.26 -18.10
N GLU A 40 -28.04 20.24 -18.33
CA GLU A 40 -27.69 18.85 -18.03
C GLU A 40 -26.50 18.35 -18.87
N ALA A 41 -26.41 18.80 -20.12
CA ALA A 41 -25.29 18.47 -20.98
C ALA A 41 -23.95 18.96 -20.38
N SER A 42 -23.94 20.21 -19.84
CA SER A 42 -22.71 20.75 -19.21
C SER A 42 -22.31 20.02 -17.93
N VAL A 43 -23.26 19.44 -17.21
CA VAL A 43 -23.01 18.60 -16.03
C VAL A 43 -22.45 17.24 -16.46
N ASN A 44 -23.00 16.63 -17.50
CA ASN A 44 -22.52 15.34 -18.04
C ASN A 44 -21.12 15.50 -18.67
N ASP A 45 -20.88 16.58 -19.42
CA ASP A 45 -19.55 16.89 -19.97
C ASP A 45 -18.51 17.07 -18.86
N ARG A 46 -18.91 17.68 -17.75
CA ARG A 46 -18.04 17.83 -16.59
C ARG A 46 -17.78 16.50 -15.91
N LEU A 47 -18.75 15.61 -15.77
CA LEU A 47 -18.57 14.26 -15.25
C LEU A 47 -17.61 13.45 -16.14
N ALA A 48 -17.82 13.50 -17.46
CA ALA A 48 -16.96 12.82 -18.44
C ALA A 48 -15.53 13.39 -18.47
N ASN A 49 -15.37 14.70 -18.23
CA ASN A 49 -14.08 15.38 -18.23
C ASN A 49 -13.48 15.56 -16.83
N SER A 50 -14.16 15.18 -15.76
CA SER A 50 -13.63 15.25 -14.39
C SER A 50 -12.37 14.38 -14.23
N ASN A 51 -12.28 13.29 -15.00
CA ASN A 51 -11.10 12.43 -15.06
C ASN A 51 -9.96 13.00 -15.93
N LYS A 52 -10.19 14.10 -16.67
CA LYS A 52 -9.19 14.70 -17.57
C LYS A 52 -8.63 16.03 -17.10
N ARG A 53 -9.25 16.69 -16.12
CA ARG A 53 -8.76 17.97 -15.60
C ARG A 53 -8.19 17.75 -14.22
N GLY A 54 -6.86 17.85 -14.14
CA GLY A 54 -6.01 17.96 -12.97
C GLY A 54 -6.66 18.30 -11.63
N GLY A 55 -7.49 17.40 -11.13
CA GLY A 55 -7.65 17.23 -9.71
C GLY A 55 -6.29 16.77 -9.18
N ARG A 56 -6.00 17.01 -7.92
CA ARG A 56 -4.86 16.39 -7.22
C ARG A 56 -4.80 14.93 -7.69
N PRO A 57 -3.67 14.50 -8.29
CA PRO A 57 -3.57 13.14 -8.81
C PRO A 57 -4.02 12.16 -7.72
N PRO A 58 -4.70 11.06 -8.07
CA PRO A 58 -5.08 10.05 -7.10
C PRO A 58 -3.87 9.74 -6.21
N ILE A 59 -4.10 9.49 -4.93
CA ILE A 59 -3.05 9.08 -4.02
C ILE A 59 -2.31 7.92 -4.70
N GLY A 60 -0.97 8.04 -4.89
CA GLY A 60 -0.17 7.01 -5.56
C GLY A 60 0.00 7.14 -7.08
N SER A 61 -0.40 8.24 -7.70
CA SER A 61 -0.21 8.47 -9.15
C SER A 61 1.10 9.19 -9.50
N GLY A 62 1.98 9.41 -8.52
CA GLY A 62 3.33 9.94 -8.76
C GLY A 62 4.20 8.94 -9.52
N LYS A 63 5.12 9.43 -10.36
CA LYS A 63 5.99 8.61 -11.24
C LYS A 63 6.78 7.50 -10.50
N ASN A 64 6.94 7.63 -9.16
CA ASN A 64 7.66 6.69 -8.29
C ASN A 64 6.83 6.29 -7.08
N GLU A 65 5.51 6.39 -7.15
CA GLU A 65 4.60 6.08 -6.04
C GLU A 65 3.86 4.79 -6.34
N THR A 66 3.83 3.90 -5.37
CA THR A 66 3.09 2.63 -5.40
C THR A 66 2.13 2.58 -4.22
N LEU A 67 0.90 2.17 -4.49
CA LEU A 67 -0.15 2.00 -3.48
C LEU A 67 -0.08 0.62 -2.85
N PHE A 68 -0.19 0.62 -1.53
CA PHE A 68 -0.32 -0.58 -0.70
C PHE A 68 -1.43 -0.40 0.32
N THR A 69 -1.87 -1.48 0.89
CA THR A 69 -2.69 -1.51 2.10
C THR A 69 -1.87 -2.16 3.22
N LEU A 70 -1.77 -1.51 4.38
CA LEU A 70 -1.26 -2.17 5.57
C LEU A 70 -2.29 -3.19 6.02
N MET A 71 -1.85 -4.40 6.23
CA MET A 71 -2.66 -5.53 6.66
C MET A 71 -2.20 -6.03 8.02
N ASN A 72 -3.14 -6.49 8.84
CA ASN A 72 -2.88 -7.35 9.99
C ASN A 72 -3.59 -8.68 9.71
N ARG A 73 -2.85 -9.72 9.33
CA ARG A 73 -3.42 -10.95 8.74
C ARG A 73 -4.35 -10.61 7.57
N ALA A 74 -5.64 -10.93 7.70
CA ALA A 74 -6.67 -10.67 6.71
C ALA A 74 -7.36 -9.30 6.87
N HIS A 75 -7.07 -8.53 7.94
CA HIS A 75 -7.69 -7.24 8.23
C HIS A 75 -6.93 -6.10 7.57
N GLU A 76 -7.66 -5.25 6.86
CA GLU A 76 -7.11 -4.01 6.29
C GLU A 76 -7.02 -2.96 7.39
N VAL A 77 -5.83 -2.38 7.56
CA VAL A 77 -5.59 -1.38 8.62
C VAL A 77 -5.68 0.04 8.06
N THR A 78 -4.95 0.33 6.98
CA THR A 78 -4.96 1.64 6.32
C THR A 78 -4.28 1.59 4.96
N GLU A 79 -4.56 2.56 4.10
CA GLU A 79 -3.88 2.73 2.82
C GLU A 79 -2.50 3.38 3.00
N LEU A 80 -1.55 2.97 2.17
CA LEU A 80 -0.17 3.45 2.19
C LEU A 80 0.28 3.86 0.78
N VAL A 81 1.09 4.91 0.70
CA VAL A 81 1.80 5.29 -0.53
C VAL A 81 3.28 5.14 -0.32
N TYR A 82 3.92 4.22 -1.02
CA TYR A 82 5.36 4.01 -0.99
C TYR A 82 6.04 4.78 -2.12
N ASN A 83 7.13 5.45 -1.80
CA ASN A 83 7.97 6.14 -2.77
C ASN A 83 9.22 5.32 -3.06
N SER A 84 9.29 4.73 -4.26
CA SER A 84 10.40 3.84 -4.65
C SER A 84 11.74 4.57 -4.81
N LYS A 85 11.74 5.90 -5.02
CA LYS A 85 12.98 6.68 -5.11
C LYS A 85 13.59 6.99 -3.74
N ARG A 86 12.73 7.15 -2.72
CA ARG A 86 13.16 7.44 -1.35
C ARG A 86 13.26 6.19 -0.47
N HIS A 87 12.72 5.07 -0.95
CA HIS A 87 12.58 3.80 -0.22
C HIS A 87 11.86 3.95 1.13
N GLU A 88 10.84 4.82 1.17
CA GLU A 88 10.03 5.11 2.34
C GLU A 88 8.56 5.35 1.97
N PHE A 89 7.68 5.29 2.95
CA PHE A 89 6.29 5.68 2.75
C PHE A 89 6.18 7.20 2.72
N ALA A 90 5.45 7.70 1.73
CA ALA A 90 5.24 9.12 1.50
C ALA A 90 3.91 9.62 2.08
N LYS A 91 2.93 8.71 2.25
CA LYS A 91 1.59 9.03 2.82
C LYS A 91 0.99 7.80 3.49
N ILE A 92 0.11 8.07 4.44
CA ILE A 92 -0.76 7.10 5.10
C ILE A 92 -2.19 7.60 4.93
N GLY A 93 -3.14 6.68 4.77
CA GLY A 93 -4.56 6.98 4.71
C GLY A 93 -5.06 7.62 6.01
N ILE A 94 -6.19 8.31 5.90
CA ILE A 94 -6.86 8.92 7.07
C ILE A 94 -7.79 7.94 7.77
N ASP A 95 -8.25 6.92 7.06
CA ASP A 95 -9.08 5.86 7.60
C ASP A 95 -8.14 4.79 8.17
N VAL A 96 -8.08 4.69 9.50
CA VAL A 96 -7.22 3.74 10.21
C VAL A 96 -8.09 2.84 11.08
N ASP A 97 -7.99 1.53 10.87
CA ASP A 97 -8.54 0.55 11.79
C ASP A 97 -7.61 0.42 13.00
N ALA A 98 -7.94 1.16 14.06
CA ALA A 98 -7.12 1.25 15.27
C ALA A 98 -7.04 -0.07 16.04
N ASP A 99 -8.06 -0.93 15.93
CA ASP A 99 -8.12 -2.21 16.65
C ASP A 99 -7.11 -3.21 16.09
N HIS A 100 -6.77 -3.08 14.81
CA HIS A 100 -5.83 -3.96 14.11
C HIS A 100 -4.50 -3.26 13.77
N ALA A 101 -4.34 -2.00 14.14
CA ALA A 101 -3.09 -1.26 13.87
C ALA A 101 -1.94 -1.71 14.78
N PRO A 102 -0.67 -1.47 14.38
CA PRO A 102 0.48 -1.75 15.23
C PRO A 102 0.39 -0.99 16.56
N ILE A 103 0.61 -1.72 17.65
CA ILE A 103 0.51 -1.17 19.01
C ILE A 103 1.43 0.05 19.18
N GLY A 104 0.86 1.15 19.68
CA GLY A 104 1.58 2.36 19.96
C GLY A 104 1.84 3.28 18.76
N LEU A 105 1.37 2.94 17.57
CA LEU A 105 1.48 3.81 16.38
C LEU A 105 0.26 4.71 16.15
N VAL A 106 -0.89 4.39 16.74
CA VAL A 106 -2.10 5.18 16.55
C VAL A 106 -2.20 6.25 17.63
N HIS A 107 -2.31 7.51 17.20
CA HIS A 107 -2.53 8.66 18.07
C HIS A 107 -3.75 9.42 17.56
N ASP A 108 -4.77 9.56 18.39
CA ASP A 108 -6.03 10.24 18.03
C ASP A 108 -6.67 9.74 16.72
N GLY A 109 -6.60 8.43 16.49
CA GLY A 109 -7.17 7.78 15.30
C GLY A 109 -6.36 7.92 14.02
N VAL A 110 -5.14 8.45 14.08
CA VAL A 110 -4.22 8.56 12.94
C VAL A 110 -2.87 7.93 13.24
N ILE A 111 -2.17 7.51 12.21
CA ILE A 111 -0.79 7.04 12.31
C ILE A 111 0.15 8.14 11.79
N PRO A 112 1.03 8.71 12.63
CA PRO A 112 2.01 9.68 12.17
C PRO A 112 3.00 9.06 11.18
N LEU A 113 3.17 9.68 10.01
CA LEU A 113 4.01 9.15 8.94
C LEU A 113 5.47 8.93 9.37
N SER A 114 6.02 9.82 10.18
CA SER A 114 7.39 9.71 10.70
C SER A 114 7.58 8.48 11.58
N GLU A 115 6.63 8.23 12.48
CA GLU A 115 6.67 7.08 13.39
C GLU A 115 6.45 5.76 12.63
N PHE A 116 5.54 5.76 11.66
CA PHE A 116 5.34 4.62 10.79
C PHE A 116 6.62 4.27 10.01
N ASN A 117 7.31 5.24 9.44
CA ASN A 117 8.56 5.00 8.72
C ASN A 117 9.68 4.51 9.66
N VAL A 118 9.71 4.94 10.91
CA VAL A 118 10.65 4.39 11.92
C VAL A 118 10.31 2.94 12.24
N TRP A 119 9.04 2.64 12.53
CA TRP A 119 8.57 1.29 12.78
C TRP A 119 8.84 0.37 11.58
N TRP A 120 8.55 0.83 10.36
CA TRP A 120 8.80 0.09 9.14
C TRP A 120 10.28 -0.29 8.98
N ARG A 121 11.19 0.69 9.11
CA ARG A 121 12.63 0.43 9.02
C ARG A 121 13.13 -0.54 10.09
N GLY A 122 12.55 -0.46 11.30
CA GLY A 122 12.88 -1.38 12.39
C GLY A 122 12.53 -2.83 12.12
N ARG A 123 11.69 -3.12 11.11
CA ARG A 123 11.35 -4.48 10.66
C ARG A 123 12.37 -5.05 9.69
N GLY A 124 13.18 -4.20 9.10
CA GLY A 124 14.23 -4.59 8.17
C GLY A 124 15.44 -5.18 8.86
N ILE A 125 16.36 -5.70 8.07
CA ILE A 125 17.62 -6.24 8.56
C ILE A 125 18.49 -5.08 9.07
N PRO A 126 19.01 -5.15 10.30
CA PRO A 126 19.92 -4.11 10.80
C PRO A 126 21.13 -3.93 9.88
N GLY A 127 21.46 -2.68 9.55
CA GLY A 127 22.60 -2.36 8.68
C GLY A 127 23.96 -2.83 9.21
N THR A 128 24.04 -3.12 10.51
CA THR A 128 25.25 -3.64 11.19
C THR A 128 25.43 -5.16 11.07
N ARG A 129 24.45 -5.86 10.47
CA ARG A 129 24.51 -7.32 10.35
C ARG A 129 25.61 -7.75 9.39
N GLY A 130 26.46 -8.70 9.83
CA GLY A 130 27.47 -9.31 8.97
C GLY A 130 26.83 -10.01 7.76
N GLY A 131 27.41 -9.87 6.57
CA GLY A 131 26.92 -10.50 5.34
C GLY A 131 25.78 -9.75 4.66
N LEU A 132 25.28 -8.62 5.21
CA LEU A 132 24.20 -7.86 4.60
C LEU A 132 24.50 -7.40 3.17
N SER A 133 25.72 -6.93 2.90
CA SER A 133 26.12 -6.46 1.57
C SER A 133 26.07 -7.58 0.51
N SER A 134 26.52 -8.79 0.86
CA SER A 134 26.42 -9.96 -0.02
C SER A 134 24.98 -10.30 -0.33
N LEU A 135 24.14 -10.33 0.70
CA LEU A 135 22.73 -10.58 0.58
C LEU A 135 22.01 -9.59 -0.35
N LEU A 136 22.22 -8.30 -0.11
CA LEU A 136 21.62 -7.25 -0.93
C LEU A 136 22.04 -7.38 -2.39
N SER A 137 23.32 -7.69 -2.62
CA SER A 137 23.88 -7.92 -3.96
C SER A 137 23.23 -9.13 -4.64
N GLU A 138 23.09 -10.27 -3.94
CA GLU A 138 22.44 -11.48 -4.44
C GLU A 138 20.97 -11.25 -4.76
N SER A 139 20.30 -10.46 -3.93
CA SER A 139 18.88 -10.08 -4.12
C SER A 139 18.67 -9.00 -5.19
N GLY A 140 19.75 -8.42 -5.75
CA GLY A 140 19.68 -7.35 -6.73
C GLY A 140 19.06 -6.07 -6.21
N VAL A 141 19.23 -5.79 -4.91
CA VAL A 141 18.76 -4.56 -4.25
C VAL A 141 19.93 -3.82 -3.60
N SER A 142 19.76 -2.53 -3.36
CA SER A 142 20.82 -1.69 -2.80
C SER A 142 20.60 -1.38 -1.31
N LEU A 143 19.36 -1.48 -0.83
CA LEU A 143 18.97 -1.07 0.52
C LEU A 143 18.13 -2.14 1.23
N PRO A 144 18.29 -2.30 2.57
CA PRO A 144 17.46 -3.21 3.35
C PRO A 144 15.96 -2.89 3.26
N GLU A 145 15.59 -1.61 3.16
CA GLU A 145 14.21 -1.16 3.03
C GLU A 145 13.57 -1.60 1.71
N GLU A 146 14.36 -1.69 0.64
CA GLU A 146 13.91 -2.21 -0.64
C GLU A 146 13.65 -3.72 -0.56
N LEU A 147 14.52 -4.46 0.12
CA LEU A 147 14.32 -5.87 0.37
C LEU A 147 13.07 -6.12 1.20
N LEU A 148 12.89 -5.35 2.28
CA LEU A 148 11.70 -5.41 3.14
C LEU A 148 10.41 -5.17 2.35
N GLN A 149 10.41 -4.16 1.48
CA GLN A 149 9.25 -3.83 0.64
C GLN A 149 8.95 -4.95 -0.37
N ARG A 150 9.97 -5.53 -1.01
CA ARG A 150 9.80 -6.67 -1.94
C ARG A 150 9.21 -7.88 -1.24
N ASN A 151 9.57 -8.08 0.01
CA ASN A 151 9.06 -9.16 0.86
C ASN A 151 7.76 -8.81 1.56
N LEU A 152 7.05 -7.79 1.07
CA LEU A 152 5.77 -7.34 1.61
C LEU A 152 5.81 -6.95 3.09
N GLY A 153 6.98 -6.69 3.65
CA GLY A 153 7.17 -6.39 5.06
C GLY A 153 6.90 -7.56 6.00
N LEU A 154 6.86 -8.78 5.50
CA LEU A 154 6.60 -9.96 6.32
C LEU A 154 7.69 -10.14 7.40
N SER A 155 7.27 -10.53 8.59
CA SER A 155 8.13 -10.77 9.75
C SER A 155 7.65 -12.02 10.51
N LEU A 156 8.56 -12.68 11.21
CA LEU A 156 8.21 -13.77 12.14
C LEU A 156 7.81 -13.24 13.52
N SER A 157 8.07 -11.97 13.81
CA SER A 157 7.78 -11.36 15.11
C SER A 157 6.35 -10.84 15.23
N ASP A 158 5.68 -10.62 14.11
CA ASP A 158 4.29 -10.13 14.07
C ASP A 158 3.57 -10.58 12.79
N GLN A 159 2.36 -10.09 12.59
CA GLN A 159 1.45 -10.52 11.52
C GLN A 159 1.09 -9.37 10.58
N TYR A 160 1.90 -8.29 10.59
CA TYR A 160 1.71 -7.16 9.68
C TYR A 160 2.42 -7.40 8.36
N TRP A 161 1.78 -6.96 7.29
CA TRP A 161 2.32 -7.00 5.95
C TRP A 161 1.70 -5.90 5.08
N ILE A 162 2.29 -5.63 3.93
CA ILE A 162 1.75 -4.67 2.96
C ILE A 162 1.25 -5.39 1.72
N LYS A 163 -0.03 -5.18 1.41
CA LYS A 163 -0.69 -5.74 0.24
C LYS A 163 -0.62 -4.75 -0.91
N PRO A 164 -0.03 -5.08 -2.06
CA PRO A 164 -0.12 -4.23 -3.24
C PRO A 164 -1.57 -4.05 -3.67
N THR A 165 -2.00 -2.83 -3.98
CA THR A 165 -3.32 -2.56 -4.55
C THR A 165 -3.49 -3.38 -5.84
N HIS A 166 -4.62 -3.99 -6.05
CA HIS A 166 -4.90 -4.91 -7.17
C HIS A 166 -4.22 -6.29 -7.09
N SER A 167 -3.60 -6.64 -5.97
CA SER A 167 -3.07 -7.99 -5.74
C SER A 167 -4.16 -8.92 -5.19
N SER A 168 -4.13 -10.17 -5.64
CA SER A 168 -4.98 -11.25 -5.10
C SER A 168 -4.34 -11.97 -3.90
N LEU A 169 -3.23 -11.46 -3.38
CA LEU A 169 -2.54 -12.04 -2.23
C LEU A 169 -3.43 -12.03 -0.98
N THR A 170 -3.41 -13.12 -0.25
CA THR A 170 -4.08 -13.28 1.04
C THR A 170 -3.07 -13.71 2.10
N TRP A 171 -3.38 -13.50 3.36
CA TRP A 171 -2.52 -13.90 4.47
C TRP A 171 -2.16 -15.39 4.43
N GLU A 172 -3.14 -16.22 4.12
CA GLU A 172 -2.99 -17.68 4.07
C GLU A 172 -1.94 -18.11 3.03
N ASN A 173 -1.80 -17.32 1.94
CA ASN A 173 -0.90 -17.67 0.85
C ASN A 173 0.54 -17.20 1.04
N ILE A 174 0.76 -16.26 1.97
CA ILE A 174 2.07 -15.58 2.11
C ILE A 174 2.69 -15.69 3.49
N ASN A 175 1.93 -16.11 4.51
CA ASN A 175 2.44 -16.14 5.88
C ASN A 175 3.56 -17.20 6.05
N PHE A 176 4.49 -16.94 6.97
CA PHE A 176 5.62 -17.83 7.25
C PHE A 176 5.27 -18.97 8.19
N PHE A 177 4.04 -19.04 8.68
CA PHE A 177 3.64 -20.02 9.70
C PHE A 177 3.07 -21.29 9.08
N ASP A 178 2.33 -21.14 7.99
CA ASP A 178 1.54 -22.21 7.37
C ASP A 178 2.06 -22.62 5.98
N ASN A 179 3.03 -21.86 5.41
CA ASN A 179 3.52 -22.10 4.07
C ASN A 179 4.93 -22.70 4.08
N ASP A 180 5.16 -23.71 3.24
CA ASP A 180 6.49 -24.21 2.96
C ASP A 180 7.26 -23.19 2.11
N PHE A 181 8.49 -22.90 2.52
CA PHE A 181 9.34 -21.88 1.90
C PHE A 181 9.99 -22.31 0.57
N ASP A 182 9.61 -23.42 -0.02
CA ASP A 182 10.21 -23.94 -1.25
C ASP A 182 10.05 -22.99 -2.46
N HIS A 183 9.12 -22.02 -2.38
CA HIS A 183 8.85 -21.06 -3.47
C HIS A 183 9.09 -19.60 -3.09
N VAL A 184 9.31 -19.30 -1.83
CA VAL A 184 9.74 -17.97 -1.38
C VAL A 184 11.26 -17.99 -1.35
N SER A 185 11.91 -17.09 -2.06
CA SER A 185 13.36 -16.98 -2.04
C SER A 185 13.87 -17.15 -0.60
N LEU A 186 14.64 -18.21 -0.32
CA LEU A 186 15.22 -18.55 0.99
C LEU A 186 15.93 -17.37 1.66
N VAL A 187 16.42 -16.46 0.87
CA VAL A 187 16.99 -15.17 1.23
C VAL A 187 16.06 -14.36 2.13
N THR A 188 14.76 -14.40 1.87
CA THR A 188 13.74 -13.68 2.66
C THR A 188 13.51 -14.36 4.02
N ALA A 189 13.40 -15.66 4.03
CA ALA A 189 13.09 -16.44 5.24
C ALA A 189 14.26 -16.44 6.24
N GLU A 190 15.50 -16.58 5.77
CA GLU A 190 16.69 -16.59 6.64
C GLU A 190 16.91 -15.28 7.40
N PHE A 191 16.44 -14.17 6.84
CA PHE A 191 16.66 -12.84 7.42
C PHE A 191 15.47 -12.30 8.23
N ALA A 192 14.28 -12.85 8.03
CA ALA A 192 13.13 -12.56 8.87
C ALA A 192 13.25 -13.23 10.26
N VAL A 193 14.14 -14.21 10.43
CA VAL A 193 14.38 -14.89 11.69
C VAL A 193 15.55 -14.24 12.40
N GLU A 194 15.28 -13.40 13.38
CA GLU A 194 16.31 -12.95 14.32
C GLU A 194 17.08 -14.14 14.90
N GLY A 195 18.31 -14.33 14.45
CA GLY A 195 19.30 -15.21 15.10
C GLY A 195 19.17 -16.72 14.91
N ARG A 196 18.27 -17.25 14.11
CA ARG A 196 18.25 -18.68 13.77
C ARG A 196 18.91 -18.92 12.43
N GLN A 197 20.05 -19.59 12.44
CA GLN A 197 20.61 -20.22 11.25
C GLN A 197 19.65 -21.31 10.79
N ALA A 198 19.24 -21.26 9.51
CA ALA A 198 18.53 -22.36 8.90
C ALA A 198 19.41 -23.61 9.04
N LYS A 199 18.90 -24.65 9.71
CA LYS A 199 19.54 -25.95 9.67
C LYS A 199 19.39 -26.46 8.24
N ALA A 200 20.51 -26.59 7.53
CA ALA A 200 20.55 -27.29 6.26
C ALA A 200 19.90 -28.65 6.46
N LYS A 201 18.95 -29.01 5.62
CA LYS A 201 18.42 -30.39 5.55
C LYS A 201 19.63 -31.30 5.32
N PRO A 202 19.81 -32.38 6.08
CA PRO A 202 20.83 -33.34 5.76
C PRO A 202 20.50 -33.96 4.39
N ASP A 203 21.47 -33.89 3.49
CA ASP A 203 21.40 -34.59 2.21
C ASP A 203 21.14 -36.07 2.47
N ASN A 204 19.96 -36.52 2.07
CA ASN A 204 19.57 -37.91 2.14
C ASN A 204 19.99 -38.65 0.86
N THR A 205 21.27 -38.56 0.54
CA THR A 205 21.92 -39.37 -0.50
C THR A 205 22.84 -40.38 0.21
N SER A 206 22.26 -41.41 0.77
CA SER A 206 22.97 -42.63 1.04
C SER A 206 22.29 -43.78 0.29
N ASP A 207 22.57 -43.84 -0.98
CA ASP A 207 22.42 -45.07 -1.74
C ASP A 207 23.54 -46.01 -1.32
N GLY A 208 23.22 -46.82 -0.35
CA GLY A 208 23.99 -47.98 0.02
C GLY A 208 23.71 -49.14 -0.92
N ASN A 209 24.48 -49.23 -1.99
CA ASN A 209 24.54 -50.47 -2.77
C ASN A 209 25.77 -51.22 -2.32
N LEU A 210 25.60 -52.13 -1.40
CA LEU A 210 26.58 -53.15 -1.04
C LEU A 210 26.11 -54.47 -1.66
N GLU A 211 26.58 -54.71 -2.90
CA GLU A 211 26.56 -56.05 -3.46
C GLU A 211 27.61 -56.91 -2.80
N LYS A 212 27.17 -58.09 -2.39
CA LYS A 212 27.96 -59.18 -1.86
C LYS A 212 28.89 -59.79 -2.91
N ARG A 213 30.11 -60.01 -2.51
CA ARG A 213 30.87 -61.25 -2.80
C ARG A 213 31.82 -61.55 -1.64
#